data_fd59f77ac2867c2240f9526cfe0db3ef
#
_entry.id   fd59f77ac2867c2240f9526cfe0db3ef
#
_cell.length_a   1.000
_cell.length_b   1.000
_cell.length_c   1.000
_cell.angle_alpha   90.00
_cell.angle_beta   90.00
_cell.angle_gamma   90.00
#
_symmetry.space_group_name_H-M   'P 1'
#
loop_
_entity.id
_entity.type
_entity.pdbx_description
1 polymer ?
#
loop_
_entity_poly.entity_id
_entity_poly.type
_entity_poly.pdbx_seq_one_letter_code
_entity_poly.pdbx_strand_id
1 'polypeptide(L)'
;QKEDVTAANAVLPKLAELAKKPAVRLPLMMSATVILEQPVSLTATLPDGTSVTVQDAPPELAKNKPCDAAFLERQLGKLGNTAYQLDSLTAICDGKATVSAATLNALRRTAIEQLQAARKAANTPQYTLAEVPLHLPKQLHSAPKKPNYWVQVQTMEQLHTVQNSDFPTDKLLLPLHLAEQLSQPI
;
A
#
# COMPACT_ATOMS: atom_id res chain seq x y z
N GLN A 1 31.80 3.48 2.53
CA GLN A 1 31.46 2.17 3.13
C GLN A 1 31.35 2.21 4.66
N LYS A 2 32.22 2.90 5.43
CA LYS A 2 32.08 3.07 6.88
C LYS A 2 30.97 4.07 7.22
N GLU A 3 30.83 5.12 6.45
CA GLU A 3 29.82 6.16 6.61
C GLU A 3 28.40 5.61 6.38
N ASP A 4 28.22 4.73 5.39
CA ASP A 4 26.96 4.07 5.11
C ASP A 4 26.48 3.18 6.26
N VAL A 5 27.40 2.45 6.89
CA VAL A 5 27.09 1.60 8.05
C VAL A 5 26.71 2.46 9.26
N THR A 6 27.38 3.59 9.45
CA THR A 6 27.08 4.51 10.55
C THR A 6 25.70 5.17 10.36
N ALA A 7 25.39 5.59 9.13
CA ALA A 7 24.08 6.13 8.79
C ALA A 7 22.96 5.09 8.97
N ALA A 8 23.19 3.86 8.52
CA ALA A 8 22.24 2.77 8.70
C ALA A 8 21.99 2.47 10.19
N ASN A 9 23.03 2.41 11.01
CA ASN A 9 22.93 2.18 12.45
C ASN A 9 22.18 3.30 13.20
N ALA A 10 22.16 4.51 12.68
CA ALA A 10 21.38 5.62 13.23
C ALA A 10 19.89 5.57 12.84
N VAL A 11 19.59 5.01 11.67
CA VAL A 11 18.21 4.97 11.11
C VAL A 11 17.46 3.70 11.53
N LEU A 12 18.12 2.55 11.56
CA LEU A 12 17.49 1.26 11.86
C LEU A 12 16.74 1.23 13.21
N PRO A 13 17.26 1.78 14.33
CA PRO A 13 16.53 1.82 15.59
C PRO A 13 15.25 2.66 15.49
N LYS A 14 15.28 3.78 14.78
CA LYS A 14 14.11 4.65 14.56
C LYS A 14 13.04 3.94 13.73
N LEU A 15 13.44 3.21 12.69
CA LEU A 15 12.52 2.39 11.90
C LEU A 15 11.92 1.25 12.73
N ALA A 16 12.70 0.61 13.60
CA ALA A 16 12.21 -0.42 14.51
C ALA A 16 11.20 0.13 15.52
N GLU A 17 11.38 1.36 16.01
CA GLU A 17 10.40 2.03 16.88
C GLU A 17 9.13 2.41 16.12
N LEU A 18 9.25 2.90 14.88
CA LEU A 18 8.09 3.19 14.03
C LEU A 18 7.29 1.92 13.72
N ALA A 19 7.98 0.79 13.48
CA ALA A 19 7.34 -0.50 13.24
C ALA A 19 6.59 -1.04 14.49
N LYS A 20 6.99 -0.65 15.69
CA LYS A 20 6.29 -1.01 16.94
C LYS A 20 5.05 -0.15 17.21
N LYS A 21 4.90 1.01 16.58
CA LYS A 21 3.69 1.83 16.74
C LYS A 21 2.50 1.06 16.18
N PRO A 22 1.39 0.98 16.92
CA PRO A 22 0.18 0.33 16.40
C PRO A 22 -0.25 1.06 15.13
N ALA A 23 -0.43 0.29 14.06
CA ALA A 23 -1.01 0.84 12.84
C ALA A 23 -2.38 1.44 13.16
N VAL A 24 -2.70 2.60 12.60
CA VAL A 24 -4.03 3.19 12.70
C VAL A 24 -5.02 2.19 12.11
N ARG A 25 -5.95 1.70 12.94
CA ARG A 25 -6.97 0.75 12.52
C ARG A 25 -8.22 1.49 12.07
N LEU A 26 -8.86 0.95 11.07
CA LEU A 26 -10.13 1.50 10.57
C LEU A 26 -11.28 1.06 11.49
N PRO A 27 -12.16 1.99 11.87
CA PRO A 27 -13.35 1.63 12.63
C PRO A 27 -14.26 0.73 11.80
N LEU A 28 -14.82 -0.30 12.44
CA LEU A 28 -15.69 -1.29 11.83
C LEU A 28 -16.96 -1.40 12.65
N MET A 29 -18.08 -1.16 12.01
CA MET A 29 -19.42 -1.40 12.58
C MET A 29 -19.87 -2.81 12.22
N MET A 30 -20.39 -3.53 13.19
CA MET A 30 -20.93 -4.87 12.97
C MET A 30 -22.38 -4.97 13.42
N SER A 31 -23.16 -5.78 12.72
CA SER A 31 -24.51 -6.21 13.15
C SER A 31 -24.61 -7.72 13.07
N ALA A 32 -24.92 -8.35 14.18
CA ALA A 32 -25.05 -9.81 14.26
C ALA A 32 -26.47 -10.20 14.66
N THR A 33 -27.06 -11.15 13.92
CA THR A 33 -28.41 -11.70 14.19
C THR A 33 -28.30 -13.16 14.55
N VAL A 34 -28.82 -13.54 15.72
CA VAL A 34 -28.83 -14.90 16.25
C VAL A 34 -30.26 -15.20 16.73
N ILE A 35 -31.07 -15.77 15.84
CA ILE A 35 -32.48 -16.10 16.07
C ILE A 35 -32.67 -17.56 15.72
N LEU A 36 -33.39 -18.29 16.55
CA LEU A 36 -33.68 -19.71 16.33
C LEU A 36 -34.38 -19.91 14.96
N GLU A 37 -34.06 -20.99 14.28
CA GLU A 37 -34.60 -21.34 12.96
C GLU A 37 -34.25 -20.37 11.81
N GLN A 38 -33.51 -19.33 12.06
CA GLN A 38 -32.97 -18.43 11.02
C GLN A 38 -31.47 -18.60 10.89
N PRO A 39 -30.88 -18.42 9.69
CA PRO A 39 -29.44 -18.41 9.52
C PRO A 39 -28.80 -17.37 10.41
N VAL A 40 -27.71 -17.73 11.09
CA VAL A 40 -26.90 -16.77 11.81
C VAL A 40 -26.29 -15.80 10.79
N SER A 41 -26.50 -14.52 10.94
CA SER A 41 -25.97 -13.51 10.04
C SER A 41 -25.04 -12.52 10.73
N LEU A 42 -24.01 -12.10 10.00
CA LEU A 42 -23.08 -11.07 10.41
C LEU A 42 -22.90 -10.07 9.26
N THR A 43 -23.25 -8.82 9.50
CA THR A 43 -23.00 -7.71 8.59
C THR A 43 -21.83 -6.88 9.15
N ALA A 44 -20.86 -6.60 8.31
CA ALA A 44 -19.70 -5.75 8.63
C ALA A 44 -19.70 -4.54 7.70
N THR A 45 -19.65 -3.33 8.24
CA THR A 45 -19.78 -2.07 7.51
C THR A 45 -18.66 -1.12 7.88
N LEU A 46 -18.01 -0.52 6.87
CA LEU A 46 -16.99 0.52 7.03
C LEU A 46 -17.61 1.93 6.95
N PRO A 47 -16.93 2.96 7.47
CA PRO A 47 -17.40 4.35 7.38
C PRO A 47 -17.59 4.87 5.94
N ASP A 48 -16.90 4.29 4.97
CA ASP A 48 -17.03 4.62 3.55
C ASP A 48 -18.28 4.04 2.88
N GLY A 49 -19.12 3.30 3.65
CA GLY A 49 -20.32 2.64 3.18
C GLY A 49 -20.09 1.23 2.61
N THR A 50 -18.85 0.77 2.52
CA THR A 50 -18.55 -0.61 2.09
C THR A 50 -19.10 -1.57 3.12
N SER A 51 -20.02 -2.48 2.71
CA SER A 51 -20.70 -3.41 3.60
C SER A 51 -20.74 -4.81 3.00
N VAL A 52 -20.60 -5.82 3.83
CA VAL A 52 -20.75 -7.22 3.47
C VAL A 52 -21.59 -7.95 4.52
N THR A 53 -22.38 -8.91 4.08
CA THR A 53 -23.17 -9.76 4.96
C THR A 53 -22.82 -11.23 4.69
N VAL A 54 -22.45 -11.93 5.73
CA VAL A 54 -22.17 -13.37 5.69
C VAL A 54 -23.19 -14.12 6.55
N GLN A 55 -23.51 -15.33 6.17
CA GLN A 55 -24.49 -16.17 6.84
C GLN A 55 -23.90 -17.56 7.08
N ASP A 56 -24.40 -18.22 8.12
CA ASP A 56 -24.10 -19.61 8.46
C ASP A 56 -25.40 -20.33 8.84
N ALA A 57 -25.31 -21.62 9.10
CA ALA A 57 -26.44 -22.46 9.49
C ALA A 57 -27.23 -21.85 10.66
N PRO A 58 -28.52 -22.19 10.78
CA PRO A 58 -29.30 -21.76 11.94
C PRO A 58 -28.68 -22.17 13.26
N PRO A 59 -28.81 -21.36 14.32
CA PRO A 59 -28.24 -21.63 15.63
C PRO A 59 -29.01 -22.78 16.31
N GLU A 60 -28.37 -23.40 17.28
CA GLU A 60 -28.99 -24.43 18.10
C GLU A 60 -29.82 -23.83 19.24
N LEU A 61 -30.78 -24.58 19.74
CA LEU A 61 -31.48 -24.21 20.97
C LEU A 61 -30.51 -24.28 22.16
N ALA A 62 -30.45 -23.23 22.95
CA ALA A 62 -29.57 -23.17 24.11
C ALA A 62 -30.02 -24.16 25.20
N LYS A 63 -29.10 -25.07 25.57
CA LYS A 63 -29.34 -26.03 26.68
C LYS A 63 -29.14 -25.39 28.06
N ASN A 64 -28.18 -24.49 28.16
CA ASN A 64 -27.78 -23.85 29.43
C ASN A 64 -27.83 -22.32 29.35
N LYS A 65 -26.96 -21.70 28.52
CA LYS A 65 -26.88 -20.28 28.38
C LYS A 65 -27.09 -19.85 26.93
N PRO A 66 -28.13 -19.04 26.66
CA PRO A 66 -28.33 -18.47 25.33
C PRO A 66 -27.25 -17.47 24.98
N CYS A 67 -27.09 -17.21 23.71
CA CYS A 67 -26.19 -16.19 23.20
C CYS A 67 -26.66 -14.81 23.64
N ASP A 68 -25.76 -14.03 24.21
CA ASP A 68 -26.00 -12.64 24.61
C ASP A 68 -25.09 -11.65 23.84
N ALA A 69 -25.46 -10.38 23.87
CA ALA A 69 -24.70 -9.32 23.19
C ALA A 69 -23.25 -9.25 23.65
N ALA A 70 -23.00 -9.44 24.96
CA ALA A 70 -21.65 -9.40 25.51
C ALA A 70 -20.77 -10.55 25.02
N PHE A 71 -21.35 -11.75 24.80
CA PHE A 71 -20.65 -12.87 24.22
C PHE A 71 -20.30 -12.60 22.74
N LEU A 72 -21.25 -12.07 21.97
CA LEU A 72 -21.03 -11.68 20.58
C LEU A 72 -19.93 -10.62 20.46
N GLU A 73 -19.99 -9.57 21.25
CA GLU A 73 -18.99 -8.51 21.24
C GLU A 73 -17.58 -9.03 21.55
N ARG A 74 -17.48 -9.88 22.58
CA ARG A 74 -16.20 -10.49 22.95
C ARG A 74 -15.62 -11.39 21.86
N GLN A 75 -16.46 -12.12 21.09
CA GLN A 75 -15.99 -13.02 20.03
C GLN A 75 -15.73 -12.27 18.73
N LEU A 76 -16.61 -11.37 18.33
CA LEU A 76 -16.52 -10.61 17.10
C LEU A 76 -15.47 -9.48 17.18
N GLY A 77 -15.25 -8.92 18.37
CA GLY A 77 -14.24 -7.89 18.64
C GLY A 77 -12.78 -8.37 18.58
N LYS A 78 -12.54 -9.68 18.43
CA LYS A 78 -11.16 -10.23 18.30
C LYS A 78 -10.56 -9.96 16.93
N LEU A 79 -10.29 -8.70 16.60
CA LEU A 79 -9.78 -8.23 15.31
C LEU A 79 -8.26 -8.00 15.30
N GLY A 80 -7.53 -8.54 16.28
CA GLY A 80 -6.13 -8.22 16.58
C GLY A 80 -5.15 -8.27 15.41
N ASN A 81 -5.33 -9.20 14.47
CA ASN A 81 -4.45 -9.39 13.31
C ASN A 81 -5.01 -8.75 12.02
N THR A 82 -5.95 -7.80 12.15
CA THR A 82 -6.57 -7.14 10.99
C THR A 82 -6.30 -5.64 11.01
N ALA A 83 -6.55 -4.98 9.89
CA ALA A 83 -6.48 -3.52 9.77
C ALA A 83 -7.71 -2.82 10.40
N TYR A 84 -8.58 -3.56 11.09
CA TYR A 84 -9.84 -3.06 11.62
C TYR A 84 -9.89 -3.09 13.14
N GLN A 85 -10.70 -2.20 13.69
CA GLN A 85 -11.05 -2.16 15.12
C GLN A 85 -12.57 -2.08 15.22
N LEU A 86 -13.17 -2.90 16.08
CA LEU A 86 -14.60 -2.84 16.33
C LEU A 86 -14.94 -1.49 16.97
N ASP A 87 -15.78 -0.74 16.31
CA ASP A 87 -16.31 0.56 16.78
C ASP A 87 -17.64 0.37 17.49
N SER A 88 -18.55 -0.36 16.85
CA SER A 88 -19.87 -0.66 17.42
C SER A 88 -20.36 -2.04 16.99
N LEU A 89 -21.16 -2.67 17.86
CA LEU A 89 -21.85 -3.92 17.56
C LEU A 89 -23.33 -3.81 17.89
N THR A 90 -24.18 -4.04 16.90
CA THR A 90 -25.63 -4.25 17.09
C THR A 90 -25.89 -5.74 17.15
N ALA A 91 -26.33 -6.23 18.29
CA ALA A 91 -26.65 -7.64 18.50
C ALA A 91 -28.16 -7.85 18.58
N ILE A 92 -28.70 -8.70 17.71
CA ILE A 92 -30.12 -9.10 17.68
C ILE A 92 -30.18 -10.58 18.09
N CYS A 93 -30.63 -10.86 19.31
CA CYS A 93 -30.73 -12.20 19.87
C CYS A 93 -32.15 -12.44 20.37
N ASP A 94 -32.67 -13.64 20.14
CA ASP A 94 -34.00 -14.06 20.64
C ASP A 94 -33.98 -14.55 22.10
N GLY A 95 -32.80 -14.67 22.71
CA GLY A 95 -32.63 -15.19 24.06
C GLY A 95 -32.88 -16.70 24.23
N LYS A 96 -33.03 -17.43 23.13
CA LYS A 96 -33.24 -18.88 23.11
C LYS A 96 -32.15 -19.64 22.37
N ALA A 97 -31.54 -19.01 21.42
CA ALA A 97 -30.52 -19.59 20.55
C ALA A 97 -29.11 -19.52 21.15
N THR A 98 -28.27 -20.48 20.78
CA THR A 98 -26.85 -20.48 21.08
C THR A 98 -26.03 -20.72 19.83
N VAL A 99 -24.88 -20.07 19.76
CA VAL A 99 -23.91 -20.23 18.66
C VAL A 99 -22.54 -20.52 19.23
N SER A 100 -21.83 -21.44 18.62
CA SER A 100 -20.47 -21.77 19.06
C SER A 100 -19.49 -20.62 18.79
N ALA A 101 -18.46 -20.48 19.63
CA ALA A 101 -17.39 -19.55 19.38
C ALA A 101 -16.64 -19.85 18.06
N ALA A 102 -16.59 -21.11 17.64
CA ALA A 102 -15.99 -21.52 16.39
C ALA A 102 -16.76 -20.98 15.17
N THR A 103 -18.08 -21.09 15.17
CA THR A 103 -18.97 -20.53 14.14
C THR A 103 -18.81 -19.01 14.05
N LEU A 104 -18.86 -18.30 15.19
CA LEU A 104 -18.67 -16.85 15.20
C LEU A 104 -17.28 -16.42 14.70
N ASN A 105 -16.24 -17.19 15.01
CA ASN A 105 -14.91 -16.95 14.50
C ASN A 105 -14.80 -17.18 12.98
N ALA A 106 -15.48 -18.20 12.46
CA ALA A 106 -15.55 -18.47 11.02
C ALA A 106 -16.28 -17.32 10.31
N LEU A 107 -17.49 -16.96 10.76
CA LEU A 107 -18.25 -15.84 10.23
C LEU A 107 -17.45 -14.54 10.20
N ARG A 108 -16.79 -14.21 11.32
CA ARG A 108 -15.93 -13.03 11.40
C ARG A 108 -14.81 -13.04 10.36
N ARG A 109 -14.10 -14.17 10.20
CA ARG A 109 -13.03 -14.30 9.21
C ARG A 109 -13.54 -14.09 7.81
N THR A 110 -14.61 -14.79 7.44
CA THR A 110 -15.23 -14.67 6.13
C THR A 110 -15.72 -13.25 5.86
N ALA A 111 -16.35 -12.59 6.85
CA ALA A 111 -16.79 -11.21 6.73
C ALA A 111 -15.62 -10.26 6.46
N ILE A 112 -14.52 -10.41 7.19
CA ILE A 112 -13.33 -9.58 7.01
C ILE A 112 -12.67 -9.82 5.64
N GLU A 113 -12.57 -11.07 5.19
CA GLU A 113 -11.99 -11.40 3.88
C GLU A 113 -12.84 -10.81 2.74
N GLN A 114 -14.16 -10.97 2.80
CA GLN A 114 -15.07 -10.39 1.81
C GLN A 114 -15.03 -8.85 1.84
N LEU A 115 -14.97 -8.24 3.02
CA LEU A 115 -14.88 -6.79 3.17
C LEU A 115 -13.58 -6.24 2.55
N GLN A 116 -12.46 -6.92 2.76
CA GLN A 116 -11.19 -6.57 2.15
C GLN A 116 -11.24 -6.70 0.62
N ALA A 117 -11.85 -7.77 0.11
CA ALA A 117 -12.03 -7.98 -1.32
C ALA A 117 -12.93 -6.90 -1.95
N ALA A 118 -14.05 -6.57 -1.32
CA ALA A 118 -14.96 -5.52 -1.76
C ALA A 118 -14.28 -4.16 -1.79
N ARG A 119 -13.53 -3.82 -0.74
CA ARG A 119 -12.77 -2.57 -0.67
C ARG A 119 -11.67 -2.51 -1.72
N LYS A 120 -10.95 -3.62 -1.94
CA LYS A 120 -9.93 -3.69 -3.00
C LYS A 120 -10.56 -3.50 -4.38
N ALA A 121 -11.70 -4.15 -4.66
CA ALA A 121 -12.41 -4.00 -5.92
C ALA A 121 -12.88 -2.55 -6.14
N ALA A 122 -13.44 -1.90 -5.12
CA ALA A 122 -13.88 -0.50 -5.19
C ALA A 122 -12.72 0.48 -5.43
N ASN A 123 -11.53 0.20 -4.88
CA ASN A 123 -10.37 1.06 -5.00
C ASN A 123 -9.43 0.68 -6.15
N THR A 124 -9.71 -0.42 -6.87
CA THR A 124 -8.92 -0.80 -8.03
C THR A 124 -9.43 -0.05 -9.26
N PRO A 125 -8.66 0.85 -9.86
CA PRO A 125 -9.09 1.56 -11.05
C PRO A 125 -9.29 0.55 -12.19
N GLN A 126 -10.47 0.61 -12.81
CA GLN A 126 -10.76 -0.18 -14.00
C GLN A 126 -10.21 0.55 -15.22
N TYR A 127 -9.15 0.01 -15.79
CA TYR A 127 -8.62 0.51 -17.04
C TYR A 127 -9.32 -0.19 -18.19
N THR A 128 -10.02 0.58 -19.01
CA THR A 128 -10.42 0.10 -20.34
C THR A 128 -9.20 0.28 -21.22
N LEU A 129 -8.64 -0.84 -21.71
CA LEU A 129 -7.61 -0.79 -22.75
C LEU A 129 -8.28 -0.25 -24.02
N ALA A 130 -8.25 1.06 -24.21
CA ALA A 130 -8.52 1.63 -25.51
C ALA A 130 -7.31 1.29 -26.40
N GLU A 131 -7.56 0.72 -27.57
CA GLU A 131 -6.56 0.67 -28.63
C GLU A 131 -6.27 2.11 -29.04
N VAL A 132 -5.35 2.75 -28.32
CA VAL A 132 -4.80 4.01 -28.78
C VAL A 132 -3.84 3.65 -29.93
N PRO A 133 -4.16 4.01 -31.17
CA PRO A 133 -3.22 3.81 -32.25
C PRO A 133 -1.95 4.55 -31.89
N LEU A 134 -0.86 3.81 -31.66
CA LEU A 134 0.44 4.38 -31.39
C LEU A 134 0.84 5.16 -32.66
N HIS A 135 0.55 6.45 -32.66
CA HIS A 135 1.10 7.36 -33.64
C HIS A 135 2.58 7.57 -33.27
N LEU A 136 3.38 6.56 -33.57
CA LEU A 136 4.81 6.76 -33.58
C LEU A 136 5.06 7.89 -34.58
N PRO A 137 5.68 9.00 -34.19
CA PRO A 137 6.08 10.02 -35.14
C PRO A 137 6.87 9.27 -36.24
N LYS A 138 6.42 9.35 -37.49
CA LYS A 138 7.22 8.87 -38.60
C LYS A 138 8.60 9.45 -38.36
N GLN A 139 9.56 8.60 -38.02
CA GLN A 139 10.95 9.04 -38.01
C GLN A 139 11.18 9.64 -39.40
N LEU A 140 11.12 10.96 -39.46
CA LEU A 140 11.76 11.64 -40.52
C LEU A 140 13.21 11.16 -40.41
N HIS A 141 13.60 10.28 -41.32
CA HIS A 141 14.99 9.97 -41.57
C HIS A 141 15.65 11.27 -41.97
N SER A 142 15.86 12.15 -40.98
CA SER A 142 16.81 13.23 -41.16
C SER A 142 18.12 12.54 -41.43
N ALA A 143 18.80 12.97 -42.49
CA ALA A 143 20.15 12.52 -42.83
C ALA A 143 20.94 12.38 -41.50
N PRO A 144 21.74 11.32 -41.36
CA PRO A 144 22.46 11.06 -40.13
C PRO A 144 23.19 12.34 -39.70
N LYS A 145 22.70 12.97 -38.64
CA LYS A 145 23.38 14.13 -38.07
C LYS A 145 24.73 13.62 -37.65
N LYS A 146 25.78 14.33 -38.05
CA LYS A 146 27.13 14.04 -37.56
C LYS A 146 27.02 13.94 -36.03
N PRO A 147 27.62 12.92 -35.40
CA PRO A 147 27.60 12.82 -33.96
C PRO A 147 28.25 14.08 -33.36
N ASN A 148 27.60 14.63 -32.33
CA ASN A 148 28.19 15.73 -31.57
C ASN A 148 29.06 15.12 -30.47
N TYR A 149 30.30 15.52 -30.41
CA TYR A 149 31.25 15.06 -29.40
C TYR A 149 31.35 16.08 -28.26
N TRP A 150 30.96 15.66 -27.08
CA TRP A 150 31.11 16.45 -25.85
C TRP A 150 32.22 15.82 -25.01
N VAL A 151 33.24 16.56 -24.72
CA VAL A 151 34.40 16.09 -23.94
C VAL A 151 34.36 16.75 -22.58
N GLN A 152 34.37 15.93 -21.54
CA GLN A 152 34.52 16.42 -20.17
C GLN A 152 35.95 16.25 -19.73
N VAL A 153 36.56 17.31 -19.22
CA VAL A 153 37.90 17.32 -18.63
C VAL A 153 37.83 17.71 -17.15
N GLN A 154 38.73 17.16 -16.36
CA GLN A 154 38.78 17.41 -14.91
C GLN A 154 40.08 18.09 -14.46
N THR A 155 41.10 18.11 -15.31
CA THR A 155 42.39 18.71 -15.01
C THR A 155 42.86 19.61 -16.15
N MET A 156 43.74 20.57 -15.86
CA MET A 156 44.33 21.44 -16.88
C MET A 156 45.15 20.67 -17.90
N GLU A 157 45.80 19.59 -17.48
CA GLU A 157 46.57 18.71 -18.39
C GLU A 157 45.69 18.06 -19.43
N GLN A 158 44.53 17.55 -18.99
CA GLN A 158 43.52 16.99 -19.90
C GLN A 158 42.96 18.04 -20.85
N LEU A 159 42.74 19.26 -20.37
CA LEU A 159 42.30 20.38 -21.18
C LEU A 159 43.32 20.67 -22.30
N HIS A 160 44.59 20.79 -21.97
CA HIS A 160 45.67 21.01 -22.97
C HIS A 160 45.77 19.85 -23.95
N THR A 161 45.58 18.60 -23.48
CA THR A 161 45.61 17.43 -24.35
C THR A 161 44.48 17.49 -25.38
N VAL A 162 43.27 17.83 -24.96
CA VAL A 162 42.09 17.96 -25.87
C VAL A 162 42.29 19.12 -26.85
N GLN A 163 42.80 20.27 -26.38
CA GLN A 163 43.06 21.45 -27.23
C GLN A 163 44.11 21.18 -28.31
N ASN A 164 45.12 20.36 -28.01
CA ASN A 164 46.21 20.02 -28.92
C ASN A 164 45.92 18.75 -29.75
N SER A 165 44.73 18.15 -29.61
CA SER A 165 44.33 16.97 -30.38
C SER A 165 43.50 17.35 -31.59
N ASP A 166 43.60 16.57 -32.66
CA ASP A 166 42.72 16.68 -33.83
C ASP A 166 41.32 16.04 -33.61
N PHE A 167 40.99 15.70 -32.37
CA PHE A 167 39.72 15.10 -32.07
C PHE A 167 38.58 16.13 -32.21
N PRO A 168 37.55 15.83 -33.01
CA PRO A 168 36.44 16.75 -33.27
C PRO A 168 35.65 16.95 -31.96
N THR A 169 35.82 18.07 -31.29
CA THR A 169 35.12 18.43 -30.07
C THR A 169 34.13 19.55 -30.33
N ASP A 170 32.84 19.26 -30.21
CA ASP A 170 31.77 20.27 -30.39
C ASP A 170 31.52 21.07 -29.11
N LYS A 171 31.67 20.43 -27.96
CA LYS A 171 31.54 21.06 -26.63
C LYS A 171 32.55 20.51 -25.65
N LEU A 172 33.09 21.41 -24.84
CA LEU A 172 33.99 21.11 -23.75
C LEU A 172 33.29 21.42 -22.41
N LEU A 173 33.24 20.43 -21.53
CA LEU A 173 32.68 20.57 -20.18
C LEU A 173 33.83 20.70 -19.19
N LEU A 174 33.84 21.81 -18.47
CA LEU A 174 34.86 22.14 -17.47
C LEU A 174 34.22 22.17 -16.09
N PRO A 175 34.88 21.63 -15.05
CA PRO A 175 34.47 21.90 -13.68
C PRO A 175 34.68 23.37 -13.33
N LEU A 176 33.87 23.90 -12.41
CA LEU A 176 33.85 25.34 -12.10
C LEU A 176 35.24 25.89 -11.69
N HIS A 177 35.98 25.12 -10.90
CA HIS A 177 37.32 25.53 -10.45
C HIS A 177 38.34 25.68 -11.59
N LEU A 178 38.20 24.94 -12.70
CA LEU A 178 39.05 25.13 -13.88
C LEU A 178 38.56 26.29 -14.73
N ALA A 179 37.25 26.49 -14.81
CA ALA A 179 36.69 27.63 -15.53
C ALA A 179 37.09 28.97 -14.89
N GLU A 180 37.13 29.03 -13.56
CA GLU A 180 37.60 30.20 -12.81
C GLU A 180 39.08 30.51 -13.08
N GLN A 181 39.94 29.50 -13.18
CA GLN A 181 41.35 29.68 -13.51
C GLN A 181 41.58 30.25 -14.92
N LEU A 182 40.71 29.88 -15.87
CA LEU A 182 40.77 30.35 -17.25
C LEU A 182 40.18 31.76 -17.40
N SER A 183 39.32 32.20 -16.50
CA SER A 183 38.65 33.51 -16.53
C SER A 183 39.48 34.63 -15.89
N GLN A 184 40.63 34.33 -15.29
CA GLN A 184 41.49 35.35 -14.78
C GLN A 184 42.24 36.02 -15.94
N PRO A 185 42.14 37.35 -16.11
CA PRO A 185 42.93 38.05 -17.13
C PRO A 185 44.43 37.93 -16.78
N ILE A 186 45.24 37.57 -17.76
CA ILE A 186 46.69 37.56 -17.71
C ILE A 186 47.18 38.99 -17.62
#